data_b3923cb6c746640c235d5f113a41c5d0
#
_entry.id   b3923cb6c746640c235d5f113a41c5d0
#
_cell.length_a   1.000
_cell.length_b   1.000
_cell.length_c   1.000
_cell.angle_alpha   90.00
_cell.angle_beta   90.00
_cell.angle_gamma   90.00
#
_symmetry.space_group_name_H-M   'P 1'
#
loop_
_entity.id
_entity.type
_entity.pdbx_description
1 polymer ?
#
loop_
_entity_poly.entity_id
_entity_poly.type
_entity_poly.pdbx_seq_one_letter_code
_entity_poly.pdbx_strand_id
1 'polypeptide(L)'
;LQCEFLALEGITDLIRNINQIKKKFNPKLELQGVVLTMYDKRNNLTQMVEDDVRSFFGKKVYQTVIPRNVRISEAPSHGKPVLIYDFKCPGSQAYISLTGEVLKREKELLAC
;
A
#
# COMPACT_ATOMS: atom_id res chain seq x y z
N LEU A 1 0.62 -2.19 3.23
CA LEU A 1 1.71 -2.70 4.06
C LEU A 1 2.36 -1.58 4.84
N GLN A 2 2.36 -1.67 6.15
CA GLN A 2 3.04 -0.69 7.01
C GLN A 2 4.55 -0.90 6.98
N CYS A 3 5.31 0.20 6.91
CA CYS A 3 6.77 0.18 6.88
C CYS A 3 7.35 0.03 8.30
N GLU A 4 7.12 -1.12 8.91
CA GLU A 4 7.59 -1.45 10.26
C GLU A 4 8.41 -2.74 10.24
N PHE A 5 9.20 -2.97 11.29
CA PHE A 5 10.11 -4.12 11.39
C PHE A 5 9.39 -5.46 11.17
N LEU A 6 8.22 -5.63 11.77
CA LEU A 6 7.46 -6.89 11.67
C LEU A 6 6.73 -7.06 10.34
N ALA A 7 6.76 -6.05 9.48
CA ALA A 7 6.09 -6.13 8.18
C ALA A 7 6.66 -7.26 7.31
N LEU A 8 7.96 -7.48 7.36
CA LEU A 8 8.61 -8.52 6.54
C LEU A 8 8.21 -9.92 6.98
N GLU A 9 8.02 -10.16 8.28
CA GLU A 9 7.49 -11.44 8.75
C GLU A 9 6.02 -11.63 8.38
N GLY A 10 5.23 -10.56 8.53
CA GLY A 10 3.81 -10.58 8.18
C GLY A 10 3.56 -10.87 6.70
N ILE A 11 4.43 -10.40 5.82
CA ILE A 11 4.32 -10.66 4.37
C ILE A 11 4.37 -12.16 4.09
N THR A 12 5.27 -12.90 4.70
CA THR A 12 5.40 -14.33 4.47
C THR A 12 4.12 -15.08 4.80
N ASP A 13 3.52 -14.76 5.94
CA ASP A 13 2.25 -15.37 6.35
C ASP A 13 1.09 -14.95 5.43
N LEU A 14 1.05 -13.69 5.05
CA LEU A 14 0.02 -13.17 4.16
C LEU A 14 0.07 -13.86 2.79
N ILE A 15 1.26 -14.00 2.21
CA ILE A 15 1.43 -14.67 0.92
C ILE A 15 1.03 -16.15 1.02
N ARG A 16 1.39 -16.80 2.12
CA ARG A 16 0.96 -18.19 2.36
C ARG A 16 -0.56 -18.29 2.37
N ASN A 17 -1.24 -17.38 3.05
CA ASN A 17 -2.70 -17.35 3.11
C ASN A 17 -3.31 -17.09 1.74
N ILE A 18 -2.76 -16.16 0.97
CA ILE A 18 -3.22 -15.86 -0.38
C ILE A 18 -3.09 -17.10 -1.27
N ASN A 19 -1.96 -17.79 -1.20
CA ASN A 19 -1.71 -18.99 -1.99
C ASN A 19 -2.67 -20.12 -1.63
N GLN A 20 -3.02 -20.28 -0.34
CA GLN A 20 -4.00 -21.28 0.10
C GLN A 20 -5.40 -20.96 -0.42
N ILE A 21 -5.81 -19.70 -0.37
CA ILE A 21 -7.09 -19.25 -0.91
C ILE A 21 -7.14 -19.45 -2.41
N LYS A 22 -6.06 -19.10 -3.09
CA LYS A 22 -5.94 -19.29 -4.53
C LYS A 22 -6.08 -20.76 -4.92
N LYS A 23 -5.44 -21.65 -4.18
CA LYS A 23 -5.46 -23.08 -4.46
C LYS A 23 -6.82 -23.72 -4.17
N LYS A 24 -7.46 -23.35 -3.05
CA LYS A 24 -8.67 -24.01 -2.57
C LYS A 24 -9.98 -23.39 -3.06
N PHE A 25 -10.00 -22.06 -3.24
CA PHE A 25 -11.26 -21.34 -3.46
C PHE A 25 -11.28 -20.52 -4.75
N ASN A 26 -10.16 -19.92 -5.15
CA ASN A 26 -10.13 -19.04 -6.31
C ASN A 26 -8.80 -19.12 -7.05
N PRO A 27 -8.69 -20.03 -8.05
CA PRO A 27 -7.45 -20.17 -8.81
C PRO A 27 -7.05 -18.91 -9.61
N LYS A 28 -8.00 -18.00 -9.84
CA LYS A 28 -7.75 -16.77 -10.60
C LYS A 28 -7.35 -15.60 -9.72
N LEU A 29 -7.28 -15.79 -8.41
CA LEU A 29 -6.85 -14.75 -7.48
C LEU A 29 -5.40 -14.37 -7.77
N GLU A 30 -5.17 -13.07 -7.98
CA GLU A 30 -3.83 -12.55 -8.21
C GLU A 30 -3.59 -11.31 -7.36
N LEU A 31 -2.32 -11.11 -6.98
CA LEU A 31 -1.91 -9.89 -6.29
C LEU A 31 -1.86 -8.74 -7.31
N GLN A 32 -2.73 -7.76 -7.16
CA GLN A 32 -2.78 -6.61 -8.06
C GLN A 32 -1.64 -5.63 -7.79
N GLY A 33 -1.36 -5.39 -6.54
CA GLY A 33 -0.33 -4.44 -6.16
C GLY A 33 -0.11 -4.37 -4.66
N VAL A 34 0.96 -3.69 -4.27
CA VAL A 34 1.32 -3.45 -2.88
C VAL A 34 1.58 -1.96 -2.72
N VAL A 35 0.92 -1.34 -1.75
CA VAL A 35 1.16 0.05 -1.37
C VAL A 35 1.81 0.11 0.00
N LEU A 36 2.87 0.90 0.12
CA LEU A 36 3.55 1.11 1.39
C LEU A 36 2.86 2.23 2.15
N THR A 37 2.50 1.96 3.41
CA THR A 37 1.85 2.94 4.29
C THR A 37 2.73 3.23 5.50
N MET A 38 2.36 4.24 6.25
CA MET A 38 3.13 4.69 7.42
C MET A 38 4.59 5.00 7.06
N TYR A 39 4.77 5.55 5.86
CA TYR A 39 6.09 5.84 5.32
C TYR A 39 6.69 7.08 5.99
N ASP A 40 7.90 6.96 6.53
CA ASP A 40 8.62 8.06 7.15
C ASP A 40 10.03 8.13 6.57
N LYS A 41 10.28 9.14 5.73
CA LYS A 41 11.56 9.34 5.05
C LYS A 41 12.75 9.50 6.01
N ARG A 42 12.48 9.95 7.22
CA ARG A 42 13.53 10.20 8.22
C ARG A 42 13.97 8.93 8.93
N ASN A 43 13.23 7.84 8.76
CA ASN A 43 13.49 6.58 9.44
C ASN A 43 14.21 5.61 8.51
N ASN A 44 15.44 5.22 8.87
CA ASN A 44 16.23 4.27 8.08
C ASN A 44 15.54 2.92 7.94
N LEU A 45 14.80 2.49 8.96
CA LEU A 45 14.04 1.25 8.92
C LEU A 45 12.98 1.27 7.81
N THR A 46 12.31 2.40 7.61
CA THR A 46 11.34 2.56 6.52
C THR A 46 11.99 2.29 5.17
N GLN A 47 13.18 2.84 4.95
CA GLN A 47 13.90 2.63 3.70
C GLN A 47 14.33 1.18 3.52
N MET A 48 14.78 0.52 4.58
CA MET A 48 15.14 -0.89 4.54
C MET A 48 13.94 -1.77 4.17
N VAL A 49 12.80 -1.50 4.78
CA VAL A 49 11.55 -2.23 4.46
C VAL A 49 11.14 -1.98 3.01
N GLU A 50 11.22 -0.74 2.56
CA GLU A 50 10.90 -0.40 1.17
C GLU A 50 11.77 -1.15 0.19
N ASP A 51 13.09 -1.15 0.41
CA ASP A 51 14.04 -1.81 -0.48
C ASP A 51 13.77 -3.32 -0.56
N ASP A 52 13.52 -3.95 0.59
CA ASP A 52 13.23 -5.38 0.64
C ASP A 52 11.90 -5.70 -0.06
N VAL A 53 10.87 -4.92 0.17
CA VAL A 53 9.55 -5.13 -0.44
C VAL A 53 9.62 -4.92 -1.95
N ARG A 54 10.31 -3.88 -2.41
CA ARG A 54 10.48 -3.63 -3.84
C ARG A 54 11.32 -4.68 -4.53
N SER A 55 12.32 -5.22 -3.83
CA SER A 55 13.12 -6.34 -4.37
C SER A 55 12.30 -7.60 -4.51
N PHE A 56 11.39 -7.87 -3.57
CA PHE A 56 10.57 -9.08 -3.57
C PHE A 56 9.42 -9.02 -4.57
N PHE A 57 8.65 -7.93 -4.57
CA PHE A 57 7.45 -7.80 -5.39
C PHE A 57 7.71 -7.10 -6.72
N GLY A 58 8.81 -6.39 -6.86
CA GLY A 58 9.18 -5.72 -8.10
C GLY A 58 8.18 -4.64 -8.48
N LYS A 59 7.71 -4.70 -9.73
CA LYS A 59 6.81 -3.70 -10.29
C LYS A 59 5.41 -3.69 -9.67
N LYS A 60 5.06 -4.70 -8.89
CA LYS A 60 3.75 -4.74 -8.21
C LYS A 60 3.66 -3.72 -7.09
N VAL A 61 4.79 -3.25 -6.55
CA VAL A 61 4.78 -2.19 -5.55
C VAL A 61 4.52 -0.86 -6.23
N TYR A 62 3.50 -0.13 -5.75
CA TYR A 62 3.19 1.18 -6.30
C TYR A 62 4.32 2.18 -6.01
N GLN A 63 4.55 3.09 -6.94
CA GLN A 63 5.52 4.18 -6.72
C GLN A 63 5.03 5.13 -5.63
N THR A 64 3.73 5.36 -5.56
CA THR A 64 3.13 6.18 -4.51
C THR A 64 3.24 5.48 -3.17
N VAL A 65 3.69 6.22 -2.15
CA VAL A 65 3.71 5.77 -0.76
C VAL A 65 2.78 6.65 0.05
N ILE A 66 2.15 6.07 1.08
CA ILE A 66 1.28 6.81 1.98
C ILE A 66 2.10 7.20 3.21
N PRO A 67 2.33 8.50 3.44
CA PRO A 67 3.18 8.94 4.54
C PRO A 67 2.50 8.74 5.89
N ARG A 68 3.31 8.65 6.93
CA ARG A 68 2.83 8.73 8.29
C ARG A 68 2.30 10.14 8.52
N ASN A 69 0.98 10.28 8.75
CA ASN A 69 0.33 11.57 8.85
C ASN A 69 -0.77 11.51 9.90
N VAL A 70 -0.66 12.38 10.90
CA VAL A 70 -1.61 12.46 12.01
C VAL A 70 -3.04 12.69 11.53
N ARG A 71 -3.24 13.44 10.45
CA ARG A 71 -4.57 13.74 9.92
C ARG A 71 -5.32 12.48 9.50
N ILE A 72 -4.59 11.48 8.97
CA ILE A 72 -5.19 10.18 8.62
C ILE A 72 -5.74 9.49 9.87
N SER A 73 -4.98 9.54 10.97
CA SER A 73 -5.39 8.93 12.23
C SER A 73 -6.53 9.69 12.92
N GLU A 74 -6.57 11.01 12.78
CA GLU A 74 -7.62 11.85 13.38
C GLU A 74 -8.96 11.74 12.66
N ALA A 75 -8.97 11.58 11.35
CA ALA A 75 -10.18 11.63 10.54
C ALA A 75 -11.28 10.67 11.01
N PRO A 76 -10.98 9.39 11.34
CA PRO A 76 -12.03 8.49 11.84
C PRO A 76 -12.69 8.96 13.13
N SER A 77 -11.96 9.65 14.02
CA SER A 77 -12.54 10.17 15.27
C SER A 77 -13.57 11.26 15.00
N HIS A 78 -13.52 11.90 13.86
CA HIS A 78 -14.51 12.88 13.40
C HIS A 78 -15.57 12.28 12.46
N GLY A 79 -15.53 10.97 12.27
CA GLY A 79 -16.48 10.27 11.38
C GLY A 79 -16.33 10.64 9.92
N LYS A 80 -15.15 11.04 9.50
CA LYS A 80 -14.90 11.50 8.12
C LYS A 80 -13.72 10.78 7.49
N PRO A 81 -13.75 10.53 6.16
CA PRO A 81 -12.54 10.13 5.47
C PRO A 81 -11.55 11.28 5.44
N VAL A 82 -10.25 10.97 5.38
CA VAL A 82 -9.21 11.99 5.43
C VAL A 82 -9.34 13.01 4.29
N LEU A 83 -9.82 12.61 3.14
CA LEU A 83 -10.01 13.50 1.98
C LEU A 83 -11.03 14.62 2.27
N ILE A 84 -12.02 14.35 3.12
CA ILE A 84 -13.01 15.34 3.52
C ILE A 84 -12.54 16.09 4.78
N TYR A 85 -11.86 15.38 5.68
CA TYR A 85 -11.37 15.96 6.92
C TYR A 85 -10.29 17.02 6.67
N ASP A 86 -9.30 16.69 5.84
CA ASP A 86 -8.21 17.60 5.45
C ASP A 86 -7.70 17.26 4.06
N PHE A 87 -8.31 17.89 3.05
CA PHE A 87 -7.99 17.62 1.65
C PHE A 87 -6.52 17.94 1.30
N LYS A 88 -5.96 18.98 1.90
CA LYS A 88 -4.62 19.47 1.54
C LYS A 88 -3.49 18.75 2.27
N CYS A 89 -3.79 17.90 3.27
CA CYS A 89 -2.73 17.24 4.02
C CYS A 89 -1.97 16.23 3.14
N PRO A 90 -0.72 15.92 3.50
CA PRO A 90 0.09 14.96 2.72
C PRO A 90 -0.56 13.60 2.54
N GLY A 91 -1.29 13.12 3.55
CA GLY A 91 -2.02 11.85 3.46
C GLY A 91 -3.08 11.86 2.39
N SER A 92 -3.92 12.91 2.34
CA SER A 92 -4.95 13.04 1.31
C SER A 92 -4.34 13.11 -0.09
N GLN A 93 -3.30 13.90 -0.26
CA GLN A 93 -2.63 14.06 -1.55
C GLN A 93 -2.00 12.72 -2.00
N ALA A 94 -1.44 11.95 -1.07
CA ALA A 94 -0.89 10.65 -1.37
C ALA A 94 -1.96 9.66 -1.84
N TYR A 95 -3.12 9.63 -1.21
CA TYR A 95 -4.23 8.77 -1.64
C TYR A 95 -4.77 9.16 -3.01
N ILE A 96 -4.81 10.44 -3.32
CA ILE A 96 -5.19 10.91 -4.66
C ILE A 96 -4.18 10.42 -5.71
N SER A 97 -2.90 10.55 -5.43
CA SER A 97 -1.83 10.07 -6.31
C SER A 97 -1.90 8.55 -6.49
N LEU A 98 -2.16 7.81 -5.40
CA LEU A 98 -2.33 6.36 -5.46
C LEU A 98 -3.51 5.99 -6.35
N THR A 99 -4.63 6.67 -6.22
CA THR A 99 -5.80 6.44 -7.06
C THR A 99 -5.47 6.59 -8.54
N GLY A 100 -4.74 7.65 -8.89
CA GLY A 100 -4.29 7.85 -10.27
C GLY A 100 -3.41 6.73 -10.77
N GLU A 101 -2.49 6.26 -9.94
CA GLU A 101 -1.58 5.18 -10.30
C GLU A 101 -2.33 3.84 -10.46
N VAL A 102 -3.26 3.54 -9.57
CA VAL A 102 -4.10 2.33 -9.66
C VAL A 102 -4.90 2.33 -10.95
N LEU A 103 -5.56 3.44 -11.27
CA LEU A 103 -6.36 3.56 -12.49
C LEU A 103 -5.52 3.43 -13.75
N LYS A 104 -4.33 4.00 -13.74
CA LYS A 104 -3.39 3.89 -14.87
C LYS A 104 -2.97 2.44 -15.10
N ARG A 105 -2.64 1.71 -14.03
CA ARG A 105 -2.27 0.29 -14.12
C ARG A 105 -3.41 -0.57 -14.64
N GLU A 106 -4.64 -0.30 -14.21
CA GLU A 106 -5.80 -1.04 -14.72
C GLU A 106 -6.00 -0.82 -16.22
N LYS A 107 -5.81 0.41 -16.69
CA LYS A 107 -5.88 0.70 -18.13
C LYS A 107 -4.83 -0.08 -18.92
N GLU A 108 -3.60 -0.15 -18.40
CA GLU A 108 -2.52 -0.89 -19.03
C GLU A 108 -2.82 -2.39 -19.10
N LEU A 109 -3.41 -2.95 -18.04
CA LEU A 109 -3.82 -4.36 -18.01
C LEU A 109 -4.95 -4.65 -19.01
N LEU A 110 -5.91 -3.74 -19.15
CA LEU A 110 -7.01 -3.90 -20.08
C LEU A 110 -6.59 -3.70 -21.54
N ALA A 111 -5.52 -2.93 -21.78
CA ALA A 111 -4.98 -2.69 -23.10
C ALA A 111 -4.14 -3.86 -23.64
N CYS A 112 -3.72 -4.75 -22.75
CA CYS A 112 -3.03 -5.98 -23.10
C CYS A 112 -4.04 -7.10 -23.30
#